data_164c0981e7f65588b550bbafaecac2de
#
_entry.id   164c0981e7f65588b550bbafaecac2de
#
_cell.length_a   1.000
_cell.length_b   1.000
_cell.length_c   1.000
_cell.angle_alpha   90.00
_cell.angle_beta   90.00
_cell.angle_gamma   90.00
#
_symmetry.space_group_name_H-M   'P 1'
#
loop_
_entity.id
_entity.type
_entity.pdbx_description
1 polymer ?
#
loop_
_entity_poly.entity_id
_entity_poly.type
_entity_poly.pdbx_seq_one_letter_code
_entity_poly.pdbx_strand_id
1 'polypeptide(L)'
;MQTEVPDAILKLWPAERWSGTTGVLAISGGADSVAMLRAFCELREKGSVAADTRFAIAHFNHQLRGEESDQDEAFVKSLADQWNLPVYIGYSPVPPELDSSMRDIPRGNEAQWRRDRNKFFREVAQRSDANWIATGATADDQIETALHHLLRGSGPAGIAGVRSTRTIAPGLSLVHPLVETWKPQIVEYLKSLGQEYRSDSSNATLHFTRNRIRLELIPLLESFAGNPHLKQRLLVATQLIRDEHTLIEQMAHEWLEKAPIEISASGFQCPLSAVETTPWPILQAAFVELWHRLEWPLQDCTFRHWQRANDLLKQAALSTHPKRLQFPSGIHWQCARKILRVTRQA
;
A
#
# COMPACT_ATOMS: atom_id res chain seq x y z
N MET A 1 -18.77 11.32 20.95
CA MET A 1 -18.69 12.23 19.76
C MET A 1 -18.10 11.41 18.63
N GLN A 2 -18.83 11.24 17.53
CA GLN A 2 -18.24 10.64 16.33
C GLN A 2 -17.25 11.67 15.77
N THR A 3 -16.03 11.24 15.53
CA THR A 3 -14.99 12.10 14.94
C THR A 3 -15.40 12.37 13.48
N GLU A 4 -15.53 13.63 13.09
CA GLU A 4 -15.82 14.00 11.70
C GLU A 4 -14.67 13.55 10.78
N VAL A 5 -14.98 13.28 9.50
CA VAL A 5 -13.98 12.79 8.54
C VAL A 5 -12.78 13.74 8.39
N PRO A 6 -12.95 15.08 8.33
CA PRO A 6 -11.82 16.01 8.32
C PRO A 6 -10.92 15.89 9.53
N ASP A 7 -11.49 15.77 10.75
CA ASP A 7 -10.73 15.62 11.99
C ASP A 7 -9.97 14.29 12.04
N ALA A 8 -10.59 13.20 11.52
CA ALA A 8 -9.91 11.91 11.41
C ALA A 8 -8.68 11.98 10.50
N ILE A 9 -8.77 12.74 9.39
CA ILE A 9 -7.63 13.00 8.51
C ILE A 9 -6.52 13.75 9.25
N LEU A 10 -6.84 14.85 9.94
CA LEU A 10 -5.85 15.64 10.66
C LEU A 10 -5.18 14.87 11.80
N LYS A 11 -5.93 14.01 12.48
CA LYS A 11 -5.40 13.13 13.53
C LYS A 11 -4.37 12.14 12.99
N LEU A 12 -4.67 11.52 11.85
CA LEU A 12 -3.81 10.51 11.23
C LEU A 12 -2.63 11.13 10.47
N TRP A 13 -2.88 12.26 9.83
CA TRP A 13 -1.92 12.96 8.99
C TRP A 13 -2.02 14.48 9.25
N PRO A 14 -1.29 14.97 10.27
CA PRO A 14 -1.36 16.36 10.72
C PRO A 14 -1.07 17.37 9.61
N ALA A 15 -1.74 18.50 9.65
CA ALA A 15 -1.68 19.54 8.61
C ALA A 15 -0.25 20.03 8.33
N GLU A 16 0.60 20.07 9.34
CA GLU A 16 2.01 20.52 9.24
C GLU A 16 2.84 19.69 8.25
N ARG A 17 2.40 18.45 7.97
CA ARG A 17 3.09 17.55 7.04
C ARG A 17 2.79 17.83 5.57
N TRP A 18 1.74 18.60 5.27
CA TRP A 18 1.27 18.81 3.89
C TRP A 18 0.78 20.24 3.60
N SER A 19 0.71 21.09 4.60
CA SER A 19 0.39 22.51 4.45
C SER A 19 1.46 23.20 3.60
N GLY A 20 1.06 24.06 2.67
CA GLY A 20 1.97 24.74 1.76
C GLY A 20 2.57 23.85 0.65
N THR A 21 2.05 22.62 0.47
CA THR A 21 2.52 21.68 -0.54
C THR A 21 1.46 21.40 -1.60
N THR A 22 1.84 20.71 -2.66
CA THR A 22 0.90 20.24 -3.70
C THR A 22 0.59 18.76 -3.51
N GLY A 23 -0.70 18.40 -3.55
CA GLY A 23 -1.17 17.02 -3.46
C GLY A 23 -2.03 16.59 -4.64
N VAL A 24 -1.93 15.31 -5.01
CA VAL A 24 -2.80 14.67 -5.97
C VAL A 24 -3.84 13.82 -5.23
N LEU A 25 -5.11 14.08 -5.46
CA LEU A 25 -6.23 13.33 -4.92
C LEU A 25 -6.70 12.31 -5.97
N ALA A 26 -6.52 11.02 -5.69
CA ALA A 26 -6.97 9.95 -6.56
C ALA A 26 -8.47 9.70 -6.36
N ILE A 27 -9.29 10.17 -7.28
CA ILE A 27 -10.75 10.17 -7.19
C ILE A 27 -11.34 9.18 -8.19
N SER A 28 -12.05 8.16 -7.68
CA SER A 28 -12.77 7.18 -8.51
C SER A 28 -14.24 7.56 -8.76
N GLY A 29 -14.79 8.50 -8.00
CA GLY A 29 -16.21 8.82 -7.97
C GLY A 29 -16.99 8.10 -6.87
N GLY A 30 -16.46 7.03 -6.30
CA GLY A 30 -17.09 6.30 -5.19
C GLY A 30 -17.01 7.05 -3.86
N ALA A 31 -17.87 6.65 -2.91
CA ALA A 31 -18.07 7.33 -1.62
C ALA A 31 -16.75 7.66 -0.90
N ASP A 32 -15.84 6.69 -0.82
CA ASP A 32 -14.61 6.83 -0.06
C ASP A 32 -13.69 7.93 -0.65
N SER A 33 -13.54 7.95 -1.97
CA SER A 33 -12.73 8.96 -2.68
C SER A 33 -13.40 10.34 -2.69
N VAL A 34 -14.72 10.40 -2.81
CA VAL A 34 -15.49 11.67 -2.76
C VAL A 34 -15.44 12.27 -1.37
N ALA A 35 -15.58 11.46 -0.31
CA ALA A 35 -15.43 11.93 1.07
C ALA A 35 -14.02 12.46 1.36
N MET A 36 -13.00 11.79 0.83
CA MET A 36 -11.62 12.26 0.92
C MET A 36 -11.48 13.64 0.24
N LEU A 37 -11.92 13.79 -1.00
CA LEU A 37 -11.89 15.07 -1.72
C LEU A 37 -12.60 16.16 -0.92
N ARG A 38 -13.85 15.89 -0.49
CA ARG A 38 -14.67 16.85 0.25
C ARG A 38 -14.00 17.30 1.54
N ALA A 39 -13.43 16.35 2.30
CA ALA A 39 -12.74 16.65 3.55
C ALA A 39 -11.48 17.53 3.33
N PHE A 40 -10.66 17.26 2.31
CA PHE A 40 -9.51 18.11 1.98
C PHE A 40 -9.94 19.52 1.55
N CYS A 41 -10.99 19.65 0.75
CA CYS A 41 -11.53 20.95 0.37
C CYS A 41 -12.05 21.72 1.58
N GLU A 42 -12.78 21.07 2.47
CA GLU A 42 -13.29 21.64 3.71
C GLU A 42 -12.17 22.13 4.65
N LEU A 43 -11.11 21.32 4.82
CA LEU A 43 -9.94 21.71 5.62
C LEU A 43 -9.23 22.94 5.05
N ARG A 44 -9.16 23.07 3.73
CA ARG A 44 -8.62 24.27 3.07
C ARG A 44 -9.54 25.48 3.26
N GLU A 45 -10.84 25.32 3.09
CA GLU A 45 -11.83 26.42 3.26
C GLU A 45 -11.89 26.92 4.70
N LYS A 46 -11.78 26.03 5.70
CA LYS A 46 -11.73 26.36 7.11
C LYS A 46 -10.41 27.00 7.56
N GLY A 47 -9.42 27.09 6.66
CA GLY A 47 -8.10 27.61 7.00
C GLY A 47 -7.27 26.69 7.91
N SER A 48 -7.62 25.41 7.98
CA SER A 48 -6.86 24.41 8.75
C SER A 48 -5.49 24.10 8.12
N VAL A 49 -5.26 24.55 6.89
CA VAL A 49 -4.01 24.42 6.14
C VAL A 49 -3.67 25.76 5.47
N ALA A 50 -2.40 25.97 5.12
CA ALA A 50 -1.94 27.19 4.48
C ALA A 50 -2.67 27.44 3.14
N ALA A 51 -2.92 28.71 2.82
CA ALA A 51 -3.67 29.12 1.64
C ALA A 51 -3.02 28.74 0.31
N ASP A 52 -1.70 28.52 0.31
CA ASP A 52 -0.92 28.07 -0.84
C ASP A 52 -0.90 26.56 -1.03
N THR A 53 -1.58 25.79 -0.15
CA THR A 53 -1.79 24.36 -0.33
C THR A 53 -2.64 24.07 -1.57
N ARG A 54 -2.12 23.29 -2.50
CA ARG A 54 -2.75 23.01 -3.79
C ARG A 54 -3.19 21.56 -3.90
N PHE A 55 -4.32 21.35 -4.57
CA PHE A 55 -4.81 20.01 -4.89
C PHE A 55 -5.03 19.88 -6.39
N ALA A 56 -4.75 18.68 -6.90
CA ALA A 56 -5.15 18.26 -8.24
C ALA A 56 -5.89 16.93 -8.14
N ILE A 57 -6.89 16.72 -8.97
CA ILE A 57 -7.64 15.47 -9.05
C ILE A 57 -6.99 14.58 -10.11
N ALA A 58 -6.78 13.29 -9.79
CA ALA A 58 -6.41 12.27 -10.74
C ALA A 58 -7.48 11.18 -10.78
N HIS A 59 -8.08 10.97 -11.93
CA HIS A 59 -9.04 9.90 -12.19
C HIS A 59 -8.48 8.92 -13.23
N PHE A 60 -8.51 7.63 -12.93
CA PHE A 60 -8.07 6.59 -13.86
C PHE A 60 -9.27 5.75 -14.31
N ASN A 61 -9.68 5.94 -15.56
CA ASN A 61 -10.77 5.21 -16.18
C ASN A 61 -10.24 3.88 -16.75
N HIS A 62 -10.65 2.76 -16.15
CA HIS A 62 -10.26 1.44 -16.60
C HIS A 62 -10.98 0.98 -17.87
N GLN A 63 -12.02 1.70 -18.30
CA GLN A 63 -12.84 1.41 -19.50
C GLN A 63 -13.49 0.00 -19.51
N LEU A 64 -13.73 -0.58 -18.32
CA LEU A 64 -14.20 -1.96 -18.18
C LEU A 64 -15.73 -2.08 -18.22
N ARG A 65 -16.46 -0.96 -18.06
CA ARG A 65 -17.92 -0.93 -17.88
C ARG A 65 -18.64 -0.05 -18.92
N GLY A 66 -17.96 0.27 -20.04
CA GLY A 66 -18.54 1.10 -21.08
C GLY A 66 -19.11 2.42 -20.53
N GLU A 67 -20.41 2.70 -20.79
CA GLU A 67 -21.09 3.94 -20.39
C GLU A 67 -21.01 4.25 -18.89
N GLU A 68 -21.01 3.24 -18.00
CA GLU A 68 -20.85 3.51 -16.56
C GLU A 68 -19.49 4.15 -16.25
N SER A 69 -18.43 3.68 -16.92
CA SER A 69 -17.10 4.24 -16.76
C SER A 69 -17.01 5.68 -17.25
N ASP A 70 -17.71 6.01 -18.34
CA ASP A 70 -17.78 7.36 -18.89
C ASP A 70 -18.61 8.29 -17.99
N GLN A 71 -19.68 7.78 -17.37
CA GLN A 71 -20.47 8.52 -16.39
C GLN A 71 -19.67 8.78 -15.11
N ASP A 72 -18.85 7.84 -14.64
CA ASP A 72 -17.95 8.04 -13.49
C ASP A 72 -16.93 9.14 -13.79
N GLU A 73 -16.35 9.15 -14.99
CA GLU A 73 -15.44 10.20 -15.44
C GLU A 73 -16.11 11.57 -15.51
N ALA A 74 -17.33 11.65 -16.10
CA ALA A 74 -18.10 12.88 -16.17
C ALA A 74 -18.44 13.42 -14.78
N PHE A 75 -18.79 12.53 -13.83
CA PHE A 75 -19.05 12.90 -12.45
C PHE A 75 -17.79 13.45 -11.77
N VAL A 76 -16.62 12.83 -11.95
CA VAL A 76 -15.37 13.34 -11.38
C VAL A 76 -14.98 14.69 -11.97
N LYS A 77 -15.22 14.93 -13.27
CA LYS A 77 -15.03 16.25 -13.91
C LYS A 77 -15.94 17.30 -13.28
N SER A 78 -17.24 16.99 -13.04
CA SER A 78 -18.15 17.91 -12.38
C SER A 78 -17.72 18.27 -10.95
N LEU A 79 -17.14 17.30 -10.20
CA LEU A 79 -16.55 17.58 -8.89
C LEU A 79 -15.33 18.51 -8.99
N ALA A 80 -14.50 18.33 -10.01
CA ALA A 80 -13.34 19.18 -10.24
C ALA A 80 -13.75 20.62 -10.54
N ASP A 81 -14.78 20.80 -11.37
CA ASP A 81 -15.36 22.11 -11.69
C ASP A 81 -15.98 22.76 -10.44
N GLN A 82 -16.75 22.00 -9.64
CA GLN A 82 -17.35 22.47 -8.40
C GLN A 82 -16.31 23.05 -7.42
N TRP A 83 -15.15 22.41 -7.32
CA TRP A 83 -14.08 22.80 -6.40
C TRP A 83 -12.98 23.65 -7.02
N ASN A 84 -13.14 24.00 -8.30
CA ASN A 84 -12.13 24.73 -9.10
C ASN A 84 -10.74 24.10 -8.97
N LEU A 85 -10.67 22.77 -9.18
CA LEU A 85 -9.45 21.99 -9.11
C LEU A 85 -9.05 21.48 -10.49
N PRO A 86 -7.75 21.48 -10.83
CA PRO A 86 -7.26 20.82 -12.04
C PRO A 86 -7.54 19.32 -11.97
N VAL A 87 -8.01 18.74 -13.08
CA VAL A 87 -8.29 17.31 -13.21
C VAL A 87 -7.48 16.68 -14.32
N TYR A 88 -6.89 15.53 -14.02
CA TYR A 88 -6.14 14.69 -14.95
C TYR A 88 -6.87 13.37 -15.11
N ILE A 89 -7.14 12.98 -16.36
CA ILE A 89 -7.79 11.72 -16.69
C ILE A 89 -6.78 10.79 -17.34
N GLY A 90 -6.68 9.56 -16.83
CA GLY A 90 -5.89 8.49 -17.42
C GLY A 90 -6.77 7.34 -17.86
N TYR A 91 -6.32 6.59 -18.85
CA TYR A 91 -7.06 5.45 -19.39
C TYR A 91 -6.20 4.19 -19.35
N SER A 92 -6.85 3.06 -19.08
CA SER A 92 -6.20 1.76 -19.27
C SER A 92 -5.98 1.52 -20.77
N PRO A 93 -4.81 1.03 -21.19
CA PRO A 93 -4.68 0.56 -22.57
C PRO A 93 -5.69 -0.57 -22.79
N VAL A 94 -6.68 -0.33 -23.65
CA VAL A 94 -7.64 -1.35 -24.04
C VAL A 94 -6.89 -2.40 -24.86
N PRO A 95 -6.86 -3.69 -24.47
CA PRO A 95 -6.33 -4.73 -25.34
C PRO A 95 -7.16 -4.74 -26.64
N PRO A 96 -6.53 -4.79 -27.82
CA PRO A 96 -7.22 -4.72 -29.11
C PRO A 96 -8.20 -5.88 -29.36
N GLU A 97 -8.29 -6.86 -28.48
CA GLU A 97 -9.07 -8.09 -28.63
C GLU A 97 -10.31 -8.19 -27.71
N LEU A 98 -10.61 -7.16 -26.90
CA LEU A 98 -11.83 -7.16 -26.10
C LEU A 98 -13.01 -6.68 -26.96
N ASP A 99 -13.58 -7.63 -27.73
CA ASP A 99 -14.92 -7.50 -28.30
C ASP A 99 -15.95 -7.32 -27.16
N SER A 100 -16.89 -6.41 -27.36
CA SER A 100 -17.96 -6.04 -26.45
C SER A 100 -18.87 -7.19 -25.97
N SER A 101 -18.64 -8.41 -26.46
CA SER A 101 -19.37 -9.64 -26.10
C SER A 101 -18.75 -10.43 -24.93
N MET A 102 -17.52 -10.15 -24.47
CA MET A 102 -16.89 -10.85 -23.37
C MET A 102 -17.29 -10.25 -22.01
N ARG A 103 -18.36 -10.80 -21.43
CA ARG A 103 -18.85 -10.49 -20.07
C ARG A 103 -17.97 -11.06 -18.94
N ASP A 104 -16.92 -11.82 -19.25
CA ASP A 104 -16.00 -12.38 -18.26
C ASP A 104 -14.67 -11.61 -18.25
N ILE A 105 -14.51 -10.77 -17.25
CA ILE A 105 -13.25 -10.06 -16.98
C ILE A 105 -12.16 -11.12 -16.68
N PRO A 106 -11.08 -11.20 -17.47
CA PRO A 106 -10.02 -12.18 -17.24
C PRO A 106 -9.41 -12.04 -15.84
N ARG A 107 -9.35 -13.12 -15.07
CA ARG A 107 -8.81 -13.16 -13.70
C ARG A 107 -7.34 -12.72 -13.56
N GLY A 108 -6.63 -12.47 -14.65
CA GLY A 108 -5.20 -12.12 -14.66
C GLY A 108 -4.85 -10.63 -14.65
N ASN A 109 -5.81 -9.72 -14.83
CA ASN A 109 -5.52 -8.32 -15.15
C ASN A 109 -5.54 -7.33 -13.95
N GLU A 110 -6.03 -7.70 -12.76
CA GLU A 110 -6.12 -6.77 -11.61
C GLU A 110 -4.74 -6.19 -11.20
N ALA A 111 -3.71 -7.02 -11.19
CA ALA A 111 -2.35 -6.59 -10.86
C ALA A 111 -1.78 -5.63 -11.94
N GLN A 112 -2.12 -5.85 -13.22
CA GLN A 112 -1.72 -4.97 -14.31
C GLN A 112 -2.46 -3.63 -14.20
N TRP A 113 -3.78 -3.63 -14.04
CA TRP A 113 -4.59 -2.42 -13.87
C TRP A 113 -4.11 -1.56 -12.69
N ARG A 114 -3.74 -2.22 -11.59
CA ARG A 114 -3.15 -1.54 -10.44
C ARG A 114 -1.79 -0.91 -10.78
N ARG A 115 -0.94 -1.58 -11.58
CA ARG A 115 0.35 -1.03 -12.03
C ARG A 115 0.13 0.19 -12.92
N ASP A 116 -0.76 0.10 -13.91
CA ASP A 116 -1.05 1.17 -14.87
C ASP A 116 -1.61 2.39 -14.16
N ARG A 117 -2.57 2.20 -13.25
CA ARG A 117 -3.11 3.25 -12.40
C ARG A 117 -2.04 3.92 -11.53
N ASN A 118 -1.19 3.13 -10.88
CA ASN A 118 -0.13 3.68 -10.05
C ASN A 118 0.93 4.43 -10.88
N LYS A 119 1.21 3.99 -12.09
CA LYS A 119 2.08 4.69 -13.03
C LYS A 119 1.48 6.04 -13.39
N PHE A 120 0.21 6.05 -13.80
CA PHE A 120 -0.51 7.29 -14.11
C PHE A 120 -0.52 8.29 -12.94
N PHE A 121 -0.78 7.84 -11.72
CA PHE A 121 -0.77 8.75 -10.56
C PHE A 121 0.61 9.37 -10.31
N ARG A 122 1.69 8.64 -10.55
CA ARG A 122 3.06 9.19 -10.47
C ARG A 122 3.33 10.22 -11.58
N GLU A 123 2.86 9.96 -12.79
CA GLU A 123 2.96 10.90 -13.91
C GLU A 123 2.20 12.19 -13.62
N VAL A 124 0.99 12.11 -13.05
CA VAL A 124 0.22 13.28 -12.62
C VAL A 124 0.96 14.02 -11.52
N ALA A 125 1.49 13.32 -10.51
CA ALA A 125 2.25 13.94 -9.44
C ALA A 125 3.48 14.70 -9.97
N GLN A 126 4.19 14.14 -10.93
CA GLN A 126 5.31 14.82 -11.59
C GLN A 126 4.88 16.06 -12.37
N ARG A 127 3.78 15.99 -13.13
CA ARG A 127 3.24 17.11 -13.92
C ARG A 127 2.73 18.27 -13.06
N SER A 128 2.22 17.98 -11.87
CA SER A 128 1.68 18.96 -10.94
C SER A 128 2.67 19.39 -9.85
N ASP A 129 3.91 18.91 -9.91
CA ASP A 129 4.96 19.13 -8.90
C ASP A 129 4.44 18.76 -7.49
N ALA A 130 3.78 17.61 -7.39
CA ALA A 130 3.14 17.17 -6.16
C ALA A 130 4.11 16.42 -5.24
N ASN A 131 3.97 16.68 -3.95
CA ASN A 131 4.77 16.04 -2.89
C ASN A 131 4.10 14.76 -2.36
N TRP A 132 2.79 14.60 -2.61
CA TRP A 132 2.03 13.45 -2.14
C TRP A 132 0.85 13.12 -3.05
N ILE A 133 0.45 11.84 -2.98
CA ILE A 133 -0.74 11.30 -3.64
C ILE A 133 -1.63 10.70 -2.55
N ALA A 134 -2.89 11.11 -2.45
CA ALA A 134 -3.85 10.52 -1.51
C ALA A 134 -4.81 9.58 -2.22
N THR A 135 -5.14 8.46 -1.58
CA THR A 135 -6.16 7.51 -2.05
C THR A 135 -7.14 7.19 -0.92
N GLY A 136 -8.39 6.92 -1.27
CA GLY A 136 -9.50 6.71 -0.34
C GLY A 136 -9.55 5.30 0.28
N ALA A 137 -8.42 4.71 0.67
CA ALA A 137 -8.42 3.44 1.40
C ALA A 137 -8.95 3.65 2.83
N THR A 138 -9.83 2.76 3.29
CA THR A 138 -10.60 2.86 4.53
C THR A 138 -10.19 1.82 5.58
N ALA A 139 -10.78 1.89 6.80
CA ALA A 139 -10.61 0.87 7.83
C ALA A 139 -11.14 -0.52 7.37
N ASP A 140 -12.23 -0.54 6.60
CA ASP A 140 -12.74 -1.78 6.01
C ASP A 140 -11.71 -2.38 5.04
N ASP A 141 -11.07 -1.57 4.19
CA ASP A 141 -10.00 -2.02 3.28
C ASP A 141 -8.77 -2.56 4.02
N GLN A 142 -8.46 -2.03 5.20
CA GLN A 142 -7.39 -2.54 6.05
C GLN A 142 -7.64 -3.99 6.45
N ILE A 143 -8.83 -4.26 6.98
CA ILE A 143 -9.19 -5.61 7.42
C ILE A 143 -9.21 -6.58 6.25
N GLU A 144 -9.81 -6.18 5.12
CA GLU A 144 -9.84 -7.00 3.91
C GLU A 144 -8.43 -7.34 3.44
N THR A 145 -7.53 -6.37 3.45
CA THR A 145 -6.13 -6.55 3.05
C THR A 145 -5.39 -7.46 4.02
N ALA A 146 -5.56 -7.28 5.33
CA ALA A 146 -4.93 -8.09 6.35
C ALA A 146 -5.39 -9.56 6.26
N LEU A 147 -6.70 -9.80 6.15
CA LEU A 147 -7.26 -11.14 5.98
C LEU A 147 -6.80 -11.79 4.67
N HIS A 148 -6.77 -11.03 3.57
CA HIS A 148 -6.29 -11.53 2.29
C HIS A 148 -4.83 -11.97 2.36
N HIS A 149 -3.97 -11.20 3.03
CA HIS A 149 -2.56 -11.54 3.20
C HIS A 149 -2.38 -12.72 4.16
N LEU A 150 -3.18 -12.79 5.25
CA LEU A 150 -3.18 -13.92 6.16
C LEU A 150 -3.53 -15.23 5.45
N LEU A 151 -4.58 -15.25 4.63
CA LEU A 151 -4.99 -16.40 3.84
C LEU A 151 -3.93 -16.85 2.81
N ARG A 152 -3.07 -15.93 2.36
CA ARG A 152 -1.93 -16.23 1.47
C ARG A 152 -0.68 -16.66 2.21
N GLY A 153 -0.68 -16.70 3.54
CA GLY A 153 0.49 -17.04 4.35
C GLY A 153 1.54 -15.93 4.37
N SER A 154 1.14 -14.68 4.21
CA SER A 154 2.05 -13.54 4.32
C SER A 154 2.54 -13.37 5.76
N GLY A 155 3.79 -12.92 5.93
CA GLY A 155 4.35 -12.57 7.22
C GLY A 155 3.79 -11.26 7.81
N PRO A 156 4.33 -10.79 8.96
CA PRO A 156 3.85 -9.59 9.65
C PRO A 156 3.72 -8.36 8.76
N ALA A 157 4.69 -8.13 7.87
CA ALA A 157 4.65 -7.02 6.90
C ALA A 157 3.38 -6.99 6.03
N GLY A 158 2.88 -8.15 5.62
CA GLY A 158 1.65 -8.26 4.83
C GLY A 158 0.40 -8.09 5.70
N ILE A 159 0.39 -8.69 6.89
CA ILE A 159 -0.75 -8.64 7.83
C ILE A 159 -0.91 -7.24 8.42
N ALA A 160 0.17 -6.46 8.55
CA ALA A 160 0.14 -5.05 8.96
C ALA A 160 -0.76 -4.17 8.07
N GLY A 161 -1.20 -4.68 6.91
CA GLY A 161 -2.16 -4.02 6.02
C GLY A 161 -1.57 -2.82 5.28
N VAL A 162 -2.43 -1.84 5.01
CA VAL A 162 -2.07 -0.62 4.27
C VAL A 162 -1.45 0.39 5.24
N ARG A 163 -0.27 0.94 4.92
CA ARG A 163 0.35 2.03 5.70
C ARG A 163 -0.39 3.34 5.45
N SER A 164 -0.59 4.14 6.50
CA SER A 164 -1.18 5.49 6.35
C SER A 164 -0.36 6.38 5.43
N THR A 165 0.95 6.25 5.46
CA THR A 165 1.89 7.00 4.60
C THR A 165 3.09 6.12 4.24
N ARG A 166 3.55 6.21 2.99
CA ARG A 166 4.81 5.62 2.55
C ARG A 166 5.47 6.44 1.44
N THR A 167 6.77 6.58 1.46
CA THR A 167 7.55 7.16 0.36
C THR A 167 7.52 6.20 -0.84
N ILE A 168 7.21 6.73 -2.03
CA ILE A 168 7.14 5.96 -3.29
C ILE A 168 8.14 6.42 -4.34
N ALA A 169 8.72 7.61 -4.13
CA ALA A 169 9.86 8.17 -4.86
C ALA A 169 10.50 9.27 -4.00
N PRO A 170 11.73 9.71 -4.27
CA PRO A 170 12.33 10.87 -3.60
C PRO A 170 11.38 12.08 -3.68
N GLY A 171 11.03 12.66 -2.52
CA GLY A 171 10.11 13.79 -2.42
C GLY A 171 8.62 13.49 -2.67
N LEU A 172 8.23 12.23 -2.93
CA LEU A 172 6.86 11.85 -3.22
C LEU A 172 6.36 10.75 -2.28
N SER A 173 5.28 11.01 -1.57
CA SER A 173 4.62 10.07 -0.65
C SER A 173 3.26 9.62 -1.16
N LEU A 174 2.90 8.37 -0.89
CA LEU A 174 1.54 7.86 -1.02
C LEU A 174 0.88 7.86 0.36
N VAL A 175 -0.31 8.45 0.45
CA VAL A 175 -1.05 8.66 1.70
C VAL A 175 -2.43 8.01 1.62
N HIS A 176 -2.86 7.40 2.71
CA HIS A 176 -4.19 6.82 2.88
C HIS A 176 -4.88 7.49 4.09
N PRO A 177 -5.43 8.70 3.92
CA PRO A 177 -5.89 9.52 5.04
C PRO A 177 -7.16 8.97 5.72
N LEU A 178 -7.90 8.06 5.06
CA LEU A 178 -9.11 7.44 5.60
C LEU A 178 -8.90 6.03 6.15
N VAL A 179 -7.65 5.57 6.27
CA VAL A 179 -7.32 4.18 6.60
C VAL A 179 -7.77 3.73 8.00
N GLU A 180 -8.18 4.66 8.86
CA GLU A 180 -8.80 4.40 10.17
C GLU A 180 -10.27 4.83 10.23
N THR A 181 -10.85 5.28 9.11
CA THR A 181 -12.24 5.73 9.01
C THR A 181 -13.11 4.62 8.43
N TRP A 182 -14.23 4.34 9.08
CA TRP A 182 -15.17 3.29 8.68
C TRP A 182 -16.12 3.77 7.59
N LYS A 183 -16.52 2.85 6.70
CA LYS A 183 -17.44 3.16 5.61
C LYS A 183 -18.77 3.78 6.07
N PRO A 184 -19.43 3.34 7.17
CA PRO A 184 -20.62 4.03 7.68
C PRO A 184 -20.38 5.51 8.04
N GLN A 185 -19.23 5.85 8.62
CA GLN A 185 -18.88 7.24 8.95
C GLN A 185 -18.71 8.09 7.69
N ILE A 186 -18.09 7.52 6.65
CA ILE A 186 -17.93 8.16 5.33
C ILE A 186 -19.28 8.47 4.70
N VAL A 187 -20.19 7.48 4.68
CA VAL A 187 -21.53 7.65 4.10
C VAL A 187 -22.34 8.68 4.88
N GLU A 188 -22.30 8.65 6.21
CA GLU A 188 -22.97 9.62 7.07
C GLU A 188 -22.44 11.05 6.84
N TYR A 189 -21.12 11.21 6.75
CA TYR A 189 -20.48 12.48 6.43
C TYR A 189 -20.95 13.04 5.09
N LEU A 190 -20.92 12.26 4.01
CA LEU A 190 -21.41 12.69 2.69
C LEU A 190 -22.91 13.05 2.72
N LYS A 191 -23.71 12.24 3.42
CA LYS A 191 -25.15 12.48 3.57
C LYS A 191 -25.43 13.78 4.33
N SER A 192 -24.69 14.08 5.39
CA SER A 192 -24.84 15.32 6.15
C SER A 192 -24.57 16.57 5.32
N LEU A 193 -23.73 16.44 4.30
CA LEU A 193 -23.38 17.53 3.37
C LEU A 193 -24.24 17.56 2.11
N GLY A 194 -25.16 16.60 1.93
CA GLY A 194 -25.89 16.44 0.67
C GLY A 194 -24.99 16.14 -0.54
N GLN A 195 -23.79 15.58 -0.29
CA GLN A 195 -22.81 15.29 -1.33
C GLN A 195 -23.14 13.96 -2.01
N GLU A 196 -23.40 14.02 -3.31
CA GLU A 196 -23.59 12.82 -4.14
C GLU A 196 -22.28 12.09 -4.41
N TYR A 197 -22.38 10.79 -4.64
CA TYR A 197 -21.30 9.90 -5.06
C TYR A 197 -21.83 8.76 -5.92
N ARG A 198 -20.95 8.09 -6.68
CA ARG A 198 -21.30 6.97 -7.55
C ARG A 198 -21.21 5.65 -6.78
N SER A 199 -22.17 4.76 -7.02
CA SER A 199 -22.11 3.38 -6.52
C SER A 199 -21.57 2.46 -7.61
N ASP A 200 -20.49 1.73 -7.29
CA ASP A 200 -19.88 0.77 -8.22
C ASP A 200 -20.64 -0.56 -8.19
N SER A 201 -21.28 -0.92 -9.31
CA SER A 201 -22.01 -2.20 -9.48
C SER A 201 -21.10 -3.43 -9.33
N SER A 202 -19.80 -3.32 -9.61
CA SER A 202 -18.84 -4.42 -9.48
C SER A 202 -18.54 -4.81 -8.04
N ASN A 203 -18.85 -3.97 -7.06
CA ASN A 203 -18.68 -4.27 -5.63
C ASN A 203 -19.55 -5.46 -5.14
N ALA A 204 -20.60 -5.82 -5.86
CA ALA A 204 -21.50 -6.91 -5.53
C ALA A 204 -21.07 -8.27 -6.11
N THR A 205 -20.02 -8.33 -6.94
CA THR A 205 -19.61 -9.57 -7.60
C THR A 205 -18.65 -10.40 -6.73
N LEU A 206 -18.88 -11.72 -6.67
CA LEU A 206 -18.04 -12.66 -5.88
C LEU A 206 -16.79 -13.16 -6.66
N HIS A 207 -16.52 -12.61 -7.83
CA HIS A 207 -15.38 -13.07 -8.67
C HIS A 207 -14.01 -12.80 -8.07
N PHE A 208 -13.88 -11.75 -7.25
CA PHE A 208 -12.61 -11.37 -6.64
C PHE A 208 -12.52 -11.88 -5.20
N THR A 209 -11.37 -12.41 -4.82
CA THR A 209 -11.12 -12.88 -3.44
C THR A 209 -11.41 -11.82 -2.40
N ARG A 210 -11.15 -10.54 -2.71
CA ARG A 210 -11.40 -9.42 -1.80
C ARG A 210 -12.89 -9.20 -1.58
N ASN A 211 -13.72 -9.31 -2.61
CA ASN A 211 -15.17 -9.22 -2.48
C ASN A 211 -15.71 -10.40 -1.65
N ARG A 212 -15.17 -11.61 -1.82
CA ARG A 212 -15.54 -12.76 -0.99
C ARG A 212 -15.16 -12.57 0.49
N ILE A 213 -14.01 -11.97 0.76
CA ILE A 213 -13.62 -11.63 2.14
C ILE A 213 -14.66 -10.67 2.74
N ARG A 214 -15.04 -9.62 2.00
CA ARG A 214 -16.02 -8.60 2.43
C ARG A 214 -17.42 -9.18 2.64
N LEU A 215 -17.92 -9.97 1.70
CA LEU A 215 -19.32 -10.38 1.62
C LEU A 215 -19.59 -11.74 2.29
N GLU A 216 -18.59 -12.61 2.41
CA GLU A 216 -18.75 -13.95 2.99
C GLU A 216 -17.94 -14.11 4.29
N LEU A 217 -16.62 -13.86 4.25
CA LEU A 217 -15.73 -14.21 5.36
C LEU A 217 -15.93 -13.29 6.57
N ILE A 218 -15.96 -11.98 6.38
CA ILE A 218 -16.12 -11.04 7.50
C ILE A 218 -17.47 -11.27 8.21
N PRO A 219 -18.62 -11.36 7.51
CA PRO A 219 -19.90 -11.68 8.16
C PRO A 219 -19.90 -13.04 8.88
N LEU A 220 -19.24 -14.05 8.30
CA LEU A 220 -19.09 -15.36 8.96
C LEU A 220 -18.30 -15.24 10.26
N LEU A 221 -17.17 -14.52 10.25
CA LEU A 221 -16.35 -14.29 11.44
C LEU A 221 -17.12 -13.49 12.51
N GLU A 222 -17.92 -12.50 12.12
CA GLU A 222 -18.78 -11.73 13.03
C GLU A 222 -19.82 -12.63 13.70
N SER A 223 -20.47 -13.51 12.92
CA SER A 223 -21.42 -14.50 13.42
C SER A 223 -20.76 -15.48 14.40
N PHE A 224 -19.56 -15.97 14.06
CA PHE A 224 -18.81 -16.91 14.91
C PHE A 224 -18.35 -16.27 16.22
N ALA A 225 -17.89 -15.03 16.16
CA ALA A 225 -17.38 -14.32 17.34
C ALA A 225 -18.51 -13.89 18.29
N GLY A 226 -19.77 -13.84 17.82
CA GLY A 226 -20.91 -13.31 18.58
C GLY A 226 -20.67 -11.88 19.09
N ASN A 227 -19.81 -11.13 18.40
CA ASN A 227 -19.32 -9.84 18.86
C ASN A 227 -19.41 -8.78 17.74
N PRO A 228 -20.27 -7.75 17.93
CA PRO A 228 -20.46 -6.68 16.94
C PRO A 228 -19.21 -5.80 16.73
N HIS A 229 -18.20 -5.92 17.61
CA HIS A 229 -16.94 -5.15 17.52
C HIS A 229 -15.78 -5.94 16.91
N LEU A 230 -16.04 -7.03 16.19
CA LEU A 230 -14.98 -7.86 15.60
C LEU A 230 -14.08 -7.04 14.67
N LYS A 231 -14.67 -6.22 13.80
CA LYS A 231 -13.90 -5.38 12.87
C LYS A 231 -12.94 -4.44 13.59
N GLN A 232 -13.40 -3.79 14.67
CA GLN A 232 -12.55 -2.90 15.47
C GLN A 232 -11.38 -3.66 16.10
N ARG A 233 -11.62 -4.88 16.60
CA ARG A 233 -10.57 -5.74 17.18
C ARG A 233 -9.57 -6.18 16.12
N LEU A 234 -10.02 -6.53 14.92
CA LEU A 234 -9.15 -6.86 13.81
C LEU A 234 -8.30 -5.66 13.39
N LEU A 235 -8.89 -4.47 13.34
CA LEU A 235 -8.15 -3.23 13.04
C LEU A 235 -7.06 -2.97 14.09
N VAL A 236 -7.40 -3.07 15.38
CA VAL A 236 -6.41 -2.91 16.48
C VAL A 236 -5.29 -3.95 16.36
N ALA A 237 -5.62 -5.21 16.08
CA ALA A 237 -4.60 -6.24 15.88
C ALA A 237 -3.66 -5.92 14.72
N THR A 238 -4.18 -5.42 13.59
CA THR A 238 -3.34 -5.00 12.46
C THR A 238 -2.47 -3.78 12.78
N GLN A 239 -2.97 -2.84 13.60
CA GLN A 239 -2.18 -1.70 14.08
C GLN A 239 -1.02 -2.14 14.96
N LEU A 240 -1.27 -3.02 15.94
CA LEU A 240 -0.22 -3.56 16.81
C LEU A 240 0.87 -4.29 16.01
N ILE A 241 0.48 -5.15 15.06
CA ILE A 241 1.42 -5.84 14.18
C ILE A 241 2.24 -4.84 13.35
N ARG A 242 1.61 -3.76 12.90
CA ARG A 242 2.29 -2.69 12.15
C ARG A 242 3.33 -1.96 13.00
N ASP A 243 2.97 -1.61 14.23
CA ASP A 243 3.86 -0.89 15.15
C ASP A 243 5.09 -1.74 15.48
N GLU A 244 4.88 -3.03 15.79
CA GLU A 244 5.96 -3.98 16.01
C GLU A 244 6.86 -4.14 14.77
N HIS A 245 6.25 -4.24 13.58
CA HIS A 245 7.00 -4.38 12.33
C HIS A 245 7.79 -3.10 12.01
N THR A 246 7.21 -1.93 12.25
CA THR A 246 7.89 -0.64 12.07
C THR A 246 9.10 -0.51 12.98
N LEU A 247 8.99 -0.95 14.24
CA LEU A 247 10.13 -0.99 15.16
C LEU A 247 11.24 -1.89 14.62
N ILE A 248 10.90 -3.09 14.12
CA ILE A 248 11.88 -4.00 13.53
C ILE A 248 12.56 -3.36 12.31
N GLU A 249 11.82 -2.67 11.43
CA GLU A 249 12.40 -1.96 10.29
C GLU A 249 13.34 -0.83 10.73
N GLN A 250 12.99 -0.07 11.76
CA GLN A 250 13.88 0.97 12.33
C GLN A 250 15.17 0.36 12.88
N MET A 251 15.05 -0.71 13.66
CA MET A 251 16.23 -1.43 14.18
C MET A 251 17.09 -2.02 13.06
N ALA A 252 16.47 -2.50 11.98
CA ALA A 252 17.17 -3.01 10.81
C ALA A 252 17.93 -1.90 10.07
N HIS A 253 17.30 -0.75 9.89
CA HIS A 253 17.90 0.43 9.29
C HIS A 253 19.11 0.92 10.11
N GLU A 254 18.95 1.06 11.42
CA GLU A 254 20.04 1.44 12.34
C GLU A 254 21.19 0.43 12.31
N TRP A 255 20.86 -0.86 12.19
CA TRP A 255 21.87 -1.90 12.06
C TRP A 255 22.65 -1.76 10.74
N LEU A 256 21.96 -1.50 9.62
CA LEU A 256 22.59 -1.27 8.32
C LEU A 256 23.53 -0.06 8.31
N GLU A 257 23.21 0.98 9.08
CA GLU A 257 24.04 2.18 9.22
C GLU A 257 25.36 1.92 9.99
N LYS A 258 25.33 0.95 10.91
CA LYS A 258 26.46 0.64 11.82
C LYS A 258 27.26 -0.57 11.39
N ALA A 259 26.66 -1.49 10.65
CA ALA A 259 27.29 -2.75 10.26
C ALA A 259 28.33 -2.53 9.14
N PRO A 260 29.46 -3.24 9.18
CA PRO A 260 30.49 -3.16 8.14
C PRO A 260 30.06 -3.91 6.88
N ILE A 261 29.10 -3.34 6.14
CA ILE A 261 28.55 -3.90 4.92
C ILE A 261 29.14 -3.18 3.72
N GLU A 262 29.73 -3.96 2.82
CA GLU A 262 30.19 -3.48 1.53
C GLU A 262 29.13 -3.81 0.47
N ILE A 263 28.60 -2.79 -0.19
CA ILE A 263 27.57 -2.91 -1.23
C ILE A 263 28.21 -2.64 -2.59
N SER A 264 27.91 -3.48 -3.57
CA SER A 264 28.33 -3.37 -4.97
C SER A 264 27.14 -3.53 -5.91
N ALA A 265 27.31 -3.26 -7.18
CA ALA A 265 26.26 -3.44 -8.19
C ALA A 265 25.76 -4.91 -8.27
N SER A 266 26.60 -5.90 -7.95
CA SER A 266 26.26 -7.33 -8.01
C SER A 266 25.75 -7.90 -6.68
N GLY A 267 25.83 -7.14 -5.57
CA GLY A 267 25.39 -7.61 -4.27
C GLY A 267 26.05 -6.94 -3.09
N PHE A 268 26.11 -7.64 -1.97
CA PHE A 268 26.73 -7.14 -0.74
C PHE A 268 27.52 -8.24 -0.02
N GLN A 269 28.43 -7.81 0.85
CA GLN A 269 29.13 -8.71 1.76
C GLN A 269 29.33 -8.06 3.13
N CYS A 270 29.41 -8.89 4.15
CA CYS A 270 29.74 -8.46 5.51
C CYS A 270 30.44 -9.58 6.30
N PRO A 271 31.18 -9.25 7.36
CA PRO A 271 31.72 -10.26 8.29
C PRO A 271 30.57 -11.04 8.96
N LEU A 272 30.73 -12.36 9.15
CA LEU A 272 29.76 -13.18 9.88
C LEU A 272 29.56 -12.68 11.31
N SER A 273 30.60 -12.13 11.95
CA SER A 273 30.51 -11.54 13.29
C SER A 273 29.49 -10.38 13.38
N ALA A 274 29.22 -9.70 12.27
CA ALA A 274 28.20 -8.64 12.25
C ALA A 274 26.77 -9.19 12.32
N VAL A 275 26.55 -10.42 11.85
CA VAL A 275 25.21 -11.05 11.81
C VAL A 275 24.98 -12.04 12.96
N GLU A 276 26.03 -12.57 13.58
CA GLU A 276 25.94 -13.64 14.61
C GLU A 276 25.18 -13.20 15.87
N THR A 277 25.32 -11.95 16.28
CA THR A 277 24.73 -11.40 17.51
C THR A 277 23.41 -10.69 17.28
N THR A 278 23.00 -10.51 16.02
CA THR A 278 21.79 -9.77 15.67
C THR A 278 20.60 -10.71 15.57
N PRO A 279 19.46 -10.41 16.21
CA PRO A 279 18.24 -11.20 16.10
C PRO A 279 17.78 -11.36 14.66
N TRP A 280 17.34 -12.57 14.30
CA TRP A 280 16.94 -12.88 12.91
C TRP A 280 15.86 -11.94 12.33
N PRO A 281 14.80 -11.51 13.05
CA PRO A 281 13.82 -10.58 12.48
C PRO A 281 14.45 -9.27 12.01
N ILE A 282 15.44 -8.76 12.73
CA ILE A 282 16.16 -7.53 12.35
C ILE A 282 17.02 -7.79 11.11
N LEU A 283 17.78 -8.90 11.08
CA LEU A 283 18.58 -9.27 9.91
C LEU A 283 17.72 -9.48 8.67
N GLN A 284 16.57 -10.16 8.81
CA GLN A 284 15.67 -10.38 7.69
C GLN A 284 15.14 -9.06 7.14
N ALA A 285 14.74 -8.13 8.00
CA ALA A 285 14.28 -6.79 7.59
C ALA A 285 15.43 -6.00 6.92
N ALA A 286 16.63 -6.06 7.46
CA ALA A 286 17.82 -5.45 6.88
C ALA A 286 18.15 -6.02 5.50
N PHE A 287 18.09 -7.34 5.32
CA PHE A 287 18.31 -7.96 4.01
C PHE A 287 17.21 -7.58 3.02
N VAL A 288 15.95 -7.51 3.43
CA VAL A 288 14.86 -7.02 2.58
C VAL A 288 15.11 -5.58 2.15
N GLU A 289 15.60 -4.72 3.04
CA GLU A 289 15.98 -3.34 2.69
C GLU A 289 17.14 -3.32 1.67
N LEU A 290 18.17 -4.17 1.84
CA LEU A 290 19.24 -4.30 0.86
C LEU A 290 18.73 -4.79 -0.51
N TRP A 291 17.77 -5.72 -0.54
CA TRP A 291 17.09 -6.13 -1.77
C TRP A 291 16.44 -4.95 -2.49
N HIS A 292 15.76 -4.09 -1.75
CA HIS A 292 15.15 -2.88 -2.33
C HIS A 292 16.20 -1.89 -2.84
N ARG A 293 17.29 -1.66 -2.10
CA ARG A 293 18.39 -0.79 -2.52
C ARG A 293 19.09 -1.30 -3.80
N LEU A 294 19.15 -2.61 -3.98
CA LEU A 294 19.74 -3.29 -5.15
C LEU A 294 18.74 -3.56 -6.27
N GLU A 295 17.48 -3.13 -6.12
CA GLU A 295 16.38 -3.37 -7.07
C GLU A 295 16.19 -4.87 -7.41
N TRP A 296 16.42 -5.74 -6.43
CA TRP A 296 16.24 -7.18 -6.59
C TRP A 296 14.78 -7.61 -6.42
N PRO A 297 14.28 -8.58 -7.21
CA PRO A 297 12.90 -9.05 -7.09
C PRO A 297 12.68 -9.83 -5.79
N LEU A 298 11.61 -9.49 -5.06
CA LEU A 298 11.18 -10.17 -3.84
C LEU A 298 9.98 -11.10 -4.05
N GLN A 299 9.28 -10.97 -5.17
CA GLN A 299 8.00 -11.64 -5.42
C GLN A 299 8.04 -13.17 -5.32
N ASP A 300 9.19 -13.78 -5.63
CA ASP A 300 9.38 -15.23 -5.58
C ASP A 300 10.04 -15.71 -4.28
N CYS A 301 10.40 -14.77 -3.38
CA CYS A 301 11.01 -15.08 -2.09
C CYS A 301 9.94 -15.48 -1.08
N THR A 302 9.89 -16.76 -0.73
CA THR A 302 8.95 -17.33 0.24
C THR A 302 9.55 -17.35 1.66
N PHE A 303 8.69 -17.57 2.66
CA PHE A 303 9.12 -17.79 4.05
C PHE A 303 10.19 -18.90 4.16
N ARG A 304 10.08 -19.98 3.39
CA ARG A 304 11.06 -21.08 3.38
C ARG A 304 12.46 -20.63 2.93
N HIS A 305 12.55 -19.70 1.99
CA HIS A 305 13.85 -19.14 1.57
C HIS A 305 14.52 -18.41 2.72
N TRP A 306 13.77 -17.57 3.43
CA TRP A 306 14.26 -16.82 4.58
C TRP A 306 14.64 -17.74 5.76
N GLN A 307 13.86 -18.80 6.04
CA GLN A 307 14.24 -19.80 7.04
C GLN A 307 15.57 -20.47 6.70
N ARG A 308 15.75 -20.89 5.45
CA ARG A 308 17.01 -21.51 5.00
C ARG A 308 18.19 -20.54 5.10
N ALA A 309 17.98 -19.23 4.89
CA ALA A 309 19.03 -18.23 5.10
C ALA A 309 19.42 -18.13 6.59
N ASN A 310 18.44 -18.10 7.49
CA ASN A 310 18.70 -18.14 8.93
C ASN A 310 19.49 -19.39 9.34
N ASP A 311 19.09 -20.57 8.86
CA ASP A 311 19.76 -21.83 9.15
C ASP A 311 21.19 -21.85 8.57
N LEU A 312 21.40 -21.29 7.38
CA LEU A 312 22.72 -21.15 6.78
C LEU A 312 23.64 -20.29 7.67
N LEU A 313 23.16 -19.15 8.17
CA LEU A 313 23.94 -18.27 9.05
C LEU A 313 24.28 -18.97 10.36
N LYS A 314 23.33 -19.64 11.01
CA LYS A 314 23.56 -20.43 12.23
C LYS A 314 24.60 -21.54 12.02
N GLN A 315 24.50 -22.26 10.92
CA GLN A 315 25.45 -23.33 10.59
C GLN A 315 26.83 -22.78 10.23
N ALA A 316 26.91 -21.62 9.57
CA ALA A 316 28.18 -21.01 9.19
C ALA A 316 28.97 -20.51 10.40
N ALA A 317 28.31 -20.06 11.45
CA ALA A 317 28.91 -19.67 12.72
C ALA A 317 29.64 -20.86 13.40
N LEU A 318 29.13 -22.07 13.19
CA LEU A 318 29.67 -23.30 13.80
C LEU A 318 30.62 -24.11 12.91
N SER A 319 30.81 -23.69 11.64
CA SER A 319 31.53 -24.51 10.64
C SER A 319 32.65 -23.72 9.96
N THR A 320 33.77 -24.40 9.73
CA THR A 320 34.88 -23.89 8.91
C THR A 320 34.70 -24.12 7.41
N HIS A 321 33.74 -24.96 7.03
CA HIS A 321 33.46 -25.30 5.64
C HIS A 321 32.53 -24.29 4.99
N PRO A 322 32.73 -23.92 3.71
CA PRO A 322 31.86 -23.02 2.98
C PRO A 322 30.43 -23.55 2.93
N LYS A 323 29.46 -22.69 3.22
CA LYS A 323 28.02 -22.97 3.09
C LYS A 323 27.44 -22.13 1.95
N ARG A 324 26.54 -22.70 1.20
CA ARG A 324 25.88 -22.03 0.06
C ARG A 324 24.36 -22.25 0.08
N LEU A 325 23.64 -21.26 -0.41
CA LEU A 325 22.20 -21.31 -0.59
C LEU A 325 21.83 -20.50 -1.83
N GLN A 326 20.87 -21.00 -2.58
CA GLN A 326 20.31 -20.31 -3.74
C GLN A 326 18.91 -19.82 -3.45
N PHE A 327 18.67 -18.56 -3.76
CA PHE A 327 17.37 -17.89 -3.78
C PHE A 327 16.85 -17.79 -5.21
N PRO A 328 15.56 -17.50 -5.42
CA PRO A 328 15.01 -17.18 -6.73
C PRO A 328 15.76 -16.04 -7.43
N SER A 329 15.54 -15.92 -8.74
CA SER A 329 16.11 -14.83 -9.57
C SER A 329 17.64 -14.76 -9.57
N GLY A 330 18.31 -15.92 -9.45
CA GLY A 330 19.76 -16.02 -9.55
C GLY A 330 20.54 -15.43 -8.35
N ILE A 331 19.90 -15.31 -7.18
CA ILE A 331 20.56 -14.78 -5.99
C ILE A 331 21.22 -15.90 -5.19
N HIS A 332 22.50 -15.74 -4.90
CA HIS A 332 23.34 -16.73 -4.21
C HIS A 332 23.85 -16.18 -2.89
N TRP A 333 23.68 -16.97 -1.84
CA TRP A 333 24.27 -16.75 -0.52
C TRP A 333 25.45 -17.66 -0.34
N GLN A 334 26.54 -17.13 0.13
CA GLN A 334 27.75 -17.88 0.44
C GLN A 334 28.33 -17.39 1.75
N CYS A 335 28.55 -18.31 2.69
CA CYS A 335 29.33 -18.08 3.89
C CYS A 335 30.67 -18.85 3.77
N ALA A 336 31.77 -18.11 3.71
CA ALA A 336 33.10 -18.67 3.62
C ALA A 336 34.11 -17.73 4.27
N ARG A 337 35.16 -18.28 4.94
CA ARG A 337 36.21 -17.49 5.57
C ARG A 337 35.70 -16.38 6.50
N LYS A 338 34.63 -16.68 7.27
CA LYS A 338 33.96 -15.75 8.17
C LYS A 338 33.32 -14.53 7.48
N ILE A 339 33.01 -14.62 6.18
CA ILE A 339 32.33 -13.59 5.40
C ILE A 339 31.03 -14.17 4.86
N LEU A 340 29.95 -13.44 5.05
CA LEU A 340 28.70 -13.59 4.29
C LEU A 340 28.82 -12.78 3.00
N ARG A 341 28.59 -13.43 1.87
CA ARG A 341 28.46 -12.79 0.56
C ARG A 341 27.12 -13.15 -0.06
N VAL A 342 26.39 -12.15 -0.51
CA VAL A 342 25.11 -12.32 -1.22
C VAL A 342 25.24 -11.60 -2.57
N THR A 343 25.08 -12.35 -3.66
CA THR A 343 25.28 -11.84 -5.01
C THR A 343 24.17 -12.30 -5.93
N ARG A 344 23.85 -11.51 -6.95
CA ARG A 344 22.97 -11.89 -8.05
C ARG A 344 23.81 -12.13 -9.30
N GLN A 345 23.64 -13.30 -9.88
CA GLN A 345 24.22 -13.59 -11.22
C GLN A 345 23.29 -12.96 -12.27
N ALA A 346 23.88 -12.30 -13.24
CA ALA A 346 23.18 -11.67 -14.36
C ALA A 346 22.46 -12.70 -15.23
#